data_d565fc09f1b561fcafad8d65b54a7e55
#
_entry.id   d565fc09f1b561fcafad8d65b54a7e55
#
_cell.length_a   1.000
_cell.length_b   1.000
_cell.length_c   1.000
_cell.angle_alpha   90.00
_cell.angle_beta   90.00
_cell.angle_gamma   90.00
#
_symmetry.space_group_name_H-M   'P 1'
#
loop_
_entity.id
_entity.type
_entity.pdbx_description
1 polymer ?
#
loop_
_entity_poly.entity_id
_entity_poly.type
_entity_poly.pdbx_seq_one_letter_code
_entity_poly.pdbx_strand_id
1 'polypeptide(L)'
;MGKLISAIGVRVLLAVLIVVALGPILWTVLGAFKELRDIVTPVPKLVFEPTLDNFATILRNPTIRDGLLHSAIVVSVSVLIGALLGIPAAHVLARHARRYGDDVQFFVLSLRFMPPVAIAIPFIVIYLDLGIYDTLFGLILVYLITTISTVIWLAVPAFERVPQNIEEAAAMEGCGPAEVFWRFSLPVAAPSLFGALVFTFVLVWNELLLALTLAAQNATLPVVAASITSLGKEVPWGVINAATVVLVLPPLVFIGLLMGLLNTMVRSGPK
;
A
#
# COMPACT_ATOMS: atom_id res chain seq x y z
N MET A 1 -33.51 -30.69 -2.77
CA MET A 1 -34.02 -29.35 -3.19
C MET A 1 -33.44 -28.22 -2.33
N GLY A 2 -33.42 -28.28 -1.01
CA GLY A 2 -32.91 -27.19 -0.16
C GLY A 2 -31.46 -26.77 -0.39
N LYS A 3 -30.54 -27.73 -0.56
CA LYS A 3 -29.11 -27.45 -0.86
C LYS A 3 -28.89 -26.77 -2.24
N LEU A 4 -29.73 -27.08 -3.22
CA LEU A 4 -29.64 -26.47 -4.57
C LEU A 4 -30.16 -25.03 -4.55
N ILE A 5 -31.25 -24.75 -3.84
CA ILE A 5 -31.82 -23.41 -3.67
C ILE A 5 -30.84 -22.52 -2.89
N SER A 6 -30.19 -23.04 -1.83
CA SER A 6 -29.17 -22.31 -1.09
C SER A 6 -27.92 -22.01 -1.96
N ALA A 7 -27.50 -22.95 -2.80
CA ALA A 7 -26.36 -22.74 -3.72
C ALA A 7 -26.65 -21.67 -4.80
N ILE A 8 -27.86 -21.63 -5.32
CA ILE A 8 -28.30 -20.60 -6.27
C ILE A 8 -28.36 -19.24 -5.56
N GLY A 9 -28.96 -19.17 -4.36
CA GLY A 9 -29.03 -17.95 -3.58
C GLY A 9 -27.64 -17.36 -3.26
N VAL A 10 -26.69 -18.21 -2.88
CA VAL A 10 -25.28 -17.79 -2.63
C VAL A 10 -24.62 -17.26 -3.90
N ARG A 11 -24.82 -17.93 -5.06
CA ARG A 11 -24.26 -17.46 -6.34
C ARG A 11 -24.83 -16.11 -6.77
N VAL A 12 -26.14 -15.92 -6.63
CA VAL A 12 -26.80 -14.64 -6.94
C VAL A 12 -26.28 -13.54 -6.01
N LEU A 13 -26.17 -13.82 -4.70
CA LEU A 13 -25.61 -12.86 -3.75
C LEU A 13 -24.18 -12.49 -4.10
N LEU A 14 -23.33 -13.46 -4.42
CA LEU A 14 -21.95 -13.22 -4.84
C LEU A 14 -21.89 -12.38 -6.14
N ALA A 15 -22.73 -12.67 -7.13
CA ALA A 15 -22.81 -11.90 -8.37
C ALA A 15 -23.20 -10.45 -8.09
N VAL A 16 -24.20 -10.21 -7.24
CA VAL A 16 -24.62 -8.86 -6.82
C VAL A 16 -23.48 -8.14 -6.11
N LEU A 17 -22.80 -8.78 -5.18
CA LEU A 17 -21.66 -8.20 -4.47
C LEU A 17 -20.52 -7.83 -5.42
N ILE A 18 -20.21 -8.70 -6.40
CA ILE A 18 -19.19 -8.43 -7.42
C ILE A 18 -19.59 -7.21 -8.26
N VAL A 19 -20.83 -7.14 -8.73
CA VAL A 19 -21.31 -6.00 -9.53
C VAL A 19 -21.28 -4.70 -8.74
N VAL A 20 -21.70 -4.72 -7.48
CA VAL A 20 -21.67 -3.54 -6.59
C VAL A 20 -20.24 -3.10 -6.30
N ALA A 21 -19.32 -4.05 -6.09
CA ALA A 21 -17.92 -3.74 -5.79
C ALA A 21 -17.15 -3.27 -7.02
N LEU A 22 -17.34 -3.91 -8.17
CA LEU A 22 -16.61 -3.58 -9.40
C LEU A 22 -17.27 -2.46 -10.21
N GLY A 23 -18.56 -2.23 -10.03
CA GLY A 23 -19.32 -1.23 -10.80
C GLY A 23 -18.69 0.16 -10.79
N PRO A 24 -18.40 0.76 -9.63
CA PRO A 24 -17.75 2.07 -9.55
C PRO A 24 -16.35 2.08 -10.20
N ILE A 25 -15.60 1.00 -10.03
CA ILE A 25 -14.25 0.88 -10.62
C ILE A 25 -14.34 0.84 -12.14
N LEU A 26 -15.21 -0.01 -12.68
CA LEU A 26 -15.43 -0.10 -14.12
C LEU A 26 -15.96 1.22 -14.70
N TRP A 27 -16.83 1.92 -13.95
CA TRP A 27 -17.33 3.22 -14.37
C TRP A 27 -16.21 4.26 -14.46
N THR A 28 -15.31 4.31 -13.47
CA THR A 28 -14.12 5.18 -13.50
C THR A 28 -13.20 4.81 -14.66
N VAL A 29 -12.94 3.52 -14.87
CA VAL A 29 -12.11 3.07 -16.00
C VAL A 29 -12.75 3.46 -17.34
N LEU A 30 -14.04 3.22 -17.53
CA LEU A 30 -14.75 3.64 -18.75
C LEU A 30 -14.72 5.16 -18.92
N GLY A 31 -14.93 5.91 -17.83
CA GLY A 31 -14.87 7.37 -17.85
C GLY A 31 -13.50 7.93 -18.24
N ALA A 32 -12.42 7.21 -17.95
CA ALA A 32 -11.06 7.60 -18.35
C ALA A 32 -10.85 7.59 -19.87
N PHE A 33 -11.61 6.78 -20.60
CA PHE A 33 -11.58 6.68 -22.06
C PHE A 33 -12.66 7.49 -22.78
N LYS A 34 -13.48 8.27 -22.04
CA LYS A 34 -14.56 9.08 -22.63
C LYS A 34 -14.13 10.53 -22.83
N GLU A 35 -14.65 11.17 -23.86
CA GLU A 35 -14.64 12.63 -23.95
C GLU A 35 -15.57 13.24 -22.92
N LEU A 36 -15.28 14.49 -22.49
CA LEU A 36 -16.08 15.18 -21.49
C LEU A 36 -17.57 15.27 -21.86
N ARG A 37 -17.88 15.51 -23.15
CA ARG A 37 -19.25 15.55 -23.66
C ARG A 37 -20.05 14.26 -23.43
N ASP A 38 -19.37 13.10 -23.42
CA ASP A 38 -20.00 11.79 -23.21
C ASP A 38 -20.13 11.41 -21.74
N ILE A 39 -19.38 12.09 -20.84
CA ILE A 39 -19.46 11.92 -19.40
C ILE A 39 -20.60 12.73 -18.81
N VAL A 40 -20.78 13.99 -19.25
CA VAL A 40 -21.75 14.94 -18.68
C VAL A 40 -23.15 14.83 -19.28
N THR A 41 -23.44 13.76 -20.00
CA THR A 41 -24.79 13.53 -20.59
C THR A 41 -25.79 13.10 -19.52
N PRO A 42 -27.06 13.53 -19.60
CA PRO A 42 -28.10 13.13 -18.65
C PRO A 42 -28.36 11.61 -18.62
N VAL A 43 -28.15 10.94 -19.74
CA VAL A 43 -28.27 9.47 -19.87
C VAL A 43 -26.88 8.89 -20.04
N PRO A 44 -26.48 7.94 -19.20
CA PRO A 44 -25.17 7.31 -19.29
C PRO A 44 -24.94 6.63 -20.64
N LYS A 45 -23.92 7.07 -21.38
CA LYS A 45 -23.53 6.41 -22.63
C LYS A 45 -22.62 5.23 -22.33
N LEU A 46 -23.04 4.02 -22.64
CA LEU A 46 -22.22 2.82 -22.55
C LEU A 46 -21.42 2.54 -23.84
N VAL A 47 -21.97 2.98 -24.99
CA VAL A 47 -21.30 2.90 -26.29
C VAL A 47 -20.83 4.30 -26.66
N PHE A 48 -19.54 4.46 -26.86
CA PHE A 48 -18.86 5.74 -27.12
C PHE A 48 -17.59 5.50 -27.94
N GLU A 49 -17.03 6.53 -28.54
CA GLU A 49 -15.73 6.48 -29.22
C GLU A 49 -14.62 6.65 -28.15
N PRO A 50 -13.74 5.62 -27.93
CA PRO A 50 -12.70 5.71 -26.93
C PRO A 50 -11.62 6.73 -27.31
N THR A 51 -11.20 7.57 -26.36
CA THR A 51 -10.08 8.49 -26.51
C THR A 51 -8.97 8.20 -25.51
N LEU A 52 -7.72 8.49 -25.88
CA LEU A 52 -6.56 8.47 -24.98
C LEU A 52 -6.12 9.88 -24.57
N ASP A 53 -6.85 10.93 -24.96
CA ASP A 53 -6.47 12.32 -24.71
C ASP A 53 -6.40 12.65 -23.22
N ASN A 54 -7.27 12.02 -22.41
CA ASN A 54 -7.23 12.17 -20.96
C ASN A 54 -5.90 11.67 -20.37
N PHE A 55 -5.44 10.50 -20.82
CA PHE A 55 -4.14 9.94 -20.41
C PHE A 55 -2.97 10.76 -20.98
N ALA A 56 -3.05 11.21 -22.21
CA ALA A 56 -2.05 12.09 -22.82
C ALA A 56 -1.91 13.39 -22.02
N THR A 57 -3.02 13.98 -21.58
CA THR A 57 -3.03 15.17 -20.74
C THR A 57 -2.32 14.93 -19.40
N ILE A 58 -2.56 13.80 -18.76
CA ILE A 58 -1.89 13.42 -17.50
C ILE A 58 -0.40 13.22 -17.70
N LEU A 59 -0.01 12.43 -18.71
CA LEU A 59 1.40 12.11 -18.94
C LEU A 59 2.24 13.30 -19.40
N ARG A 60 1.61 14.30 -20.03
CA ARG A 60 2.26 15.56 -20.43
C ARG A 60 2.34 16.57 -19.30
N ASN A 61 1.55 16.41 -18.22
CA ASN A 61 1.56 17.32 -17.09
C ASN A 61 2.78 17.03 -16.19
N PRO A 62 3.76 17.96 -16.06
CA PRO A 62 4.95 17.76 -15.25
C PRO A 62 4.60 17.46 -13.78
N THR A 63 3.63 18.19 -13.20
CA THR A 63 3.24 18.04 -11.80
C THR A 63 2.74 16.62 -11.49
N ILE A 64 1.97 16.02 -12.40
CA ILE A 64 1.47 14.65 -12.21
C ILE A 64 2.60 13.63 -12.34
N ARG A 65 3.50 13.83 -13.32
CA ARG A 65 4.65 12.95 -13.50
C ARG A 65 5.60 13.03 -12.31
N ASP A 66 5.89 14.22 -11.83
CA ASP A 66 6.75 14.43 -10.66
C ASP A 66 6.08 13.84 -9.39
N GLY A 67 4.78 14.04 -9.20
CA GLY A 67 4.02 13.43 -8.11
C GLY A 67 4.04 11.89 -8.14
N LEU A 68 4.01 11.29 -9.33
CA LEU A 68 4.15 9.84 -9.49
C LEU A 68 5.56 9.36 -9.08
N LEU A 69 6.61 10.08 -9.53
CA LEU A 69 7.99 9.77 -9.16
C LEU A 69 8.23 9.96 -7.66
N HIS A 70 7.74 11.06 -7.07
CA HIS A 70 7.83 11.31 -5.63
C HIS A 70 7.15 10.19 -4.83
N SER A 71 5.92 9.81 -5.20
CA SER A 71 5.22 8.68 -4.57
C SER A 71 6.01 7.38 -4.70
N ALA A 72 6.51 7.06 -5.90
CA ALA A 72 7.26 5.84 -6.13
C ALA A 72 8.53 5.77 -5.27
N ILE A 73 9.29 6.87 -5.17
CA ILE A 73 10.50 6.95 -4.34
C ILE A 73 10.14 6.85 -2.85
N VAL A 74 9.27 7.74 -2.37
CA VAL A 74 8.93 7.84 -0.95
C VAL A 74 8.35 6.55 -0.43
N VAL A 75 7.37 5.98 -1.12
CA VAL A 75 6.69 4.75 -0.66
C VAL A 75 7.62 3.56 -0.74
N SER A 76 8.34 3.37 -1.86
CA SER A 76 9.23 2.21 -2.00
C SER A 76 10.37 2.24 -0.98
N VAL A 77 10.99 3.40 -0.75
CA VAL A 77 12.07 3.54 0.23
C VAL A 77 11.54 3.36 1.65
N SER A 78 10.40 3.97 1.99
CA SER A 78 9.81 3.83 3.32
C SER A 78 9.39 2.39 3.63
N VAL A 79 8.79 1.69 2.65
CA VAL A 79 8.39 0.29 2.81
C VAL A 79 9.61 -0.63 2.90
N LEU A 80 10.65 -0.38 2.10
CA LEU A 80 11.90 -1.13 2.18
C LEU A 80 12.56 -1.00 3.55
N ILE A 81 12.73 0.24 4.05
CA ILE A 81 13.29 0.47 5.38
C ILE A 81 12.39 -0.13 6.46
N GLY A 82 11.07 0.06 6.32
CA GLY A 82 10.07 -0.53 7.21
C GLY A 82 10.16 -2.06 7.26
N ALA A 83 10.39 -2.71 6.12
CA ALA A 83 10.59 -4.15 6.04
C ALA A 83 11.93 -4.59 6.67
N LEU A 84 13.02 -3.90 6.34
CA LEU A 84 14.37 -4.22 6.85
C LEU A 84 14.45 -4.11 8.38
N LEU A 85 13.75 -3.16 8.98
CA LEU A 85 13.74 -2.97 10.43
C LEU A 85 12.60 -3.75 11.11
N GLY A 86 11.41 -3.73 10.51
CA GLY A 86 10.20 -4.28 11.10
C GLY A 86 10.15 -5.81 11.09
N ILE A 87 10.64 -6.46 10.03
CA ILE A 87 10.58 -7.93 9.93
C ILE A 87 11.48 -8.60 10.98
N PRO A 88 12.77 -8.21 11.15
CA PRO A 88 13.59 -8.77 12.23
C PRO A 88 13.04 -8.43 13.62
N ALA A 89 12.54 -7.21 13.82
CA ALA A 89 11.92 -6.81 15.10
C ALA A 89 10.69 -7.69 15.41
N ALA A 90 9.85 -7.96 14.43
CA ALA A 90 8.68 -8.83 14.59
C ALA A 90 9.07 -10.28 14.95
N HIS A 91 10.15 -10.82 14.36
CA HIS A 91 10.67 -12.14 14.72
C HIS A 91 11.11 -12.20 16.19
N VAL A 92 11.87 -11.19 16.63
CA VAL A 92 12.29 -11.09 18.03
C VAL A 92 11.09 -11.00 18.97
N LEU A 93 10.08 -10.18 18.64
CA LEU A 93 8.86 -10.05 19.43
C LEU A 93 8.08 -11.36 19.51
N ALA A 94 7.96 -12.10 18.38
CA ALA A 94 7.26 -13.38 18.33
C ALA A 94 7.96 -14.48 19.15
N ARG A 95 9.30 -14.43 19.31
CA ARG A 95 10.09 -15.52 19.94
C ARG A 95 10.60 -15.22 21.32
N HIS A 96 11.04 -14.01 21.59
CA HIS A 96 11.83 -13.69 22.77
C HIS A 96 11.13 -12.74 23.76
N ALA A 97 10.03 -12.15 23.39
CA ALA A 97 9.41 -11.08 24.16
C ALA A 97 8.36 -11.58 25.20
N ARG A 98 8.55 -12.77 25.78
CA ARG A 98 7.60 -13.37 26.73
C ARG A 98 7.16 -12.49 27.91
N ARG A 99 7.98 -11.53 28.33
CA ARG A 99 7.69 -10.69 29.52
C ARG A 99 7.16 -9.30 29.18
N TYR A 100 7.60 -8.72 28.04
CA TYR A 100 7.27 -7.35 27.63
C TYR A 100 6.74 -7.28 26.19
N GLY A 101 6.52 -8.42 25.55
CA GLY A 101 6.13 -8.47 24.14
C GLY A 101 4.79 -7.82 23.87
N ASP A 102 3.84 -8.04 24.74
CA ASP A 102 2.51 -7.46 24.61
C ASP A 102 2.54 -5.94 24.78
N ASP A 103 3.32 -5.45 25.76
CA ASP A 103 3.48 -4.01 26.00
C ASP A 103 4.17 -3.32 24.82
N VAL A 104 5.26 -3.93 24.29
CA VAL A 104 5.99 -3.41 23.14
C VAL A 104 5.13 -3.46 21.88
N GLN A 105 4.41 -4.55 21.64
CA GLN A 105 3.47 -4.65 20.52
C GLN A 105 2.36 -3.61 20.65
N PHE A 106 1.80 -3.43 21.82
CA PHE A 106 0.78 -2.40 22.08
C PHE A 106 1.34 -1.00 21.84
N PHE A 107 2.57 -0.70 22.33
CA PHE A 107 3.23 0.58 22.08
C PHE A 107 3.44 0.83 20.59
N VAL A 108 4.00 -0.14 19.87
CA VAL A 108 4.23 -0.05 18.42
C VAL A 108 2.90 0.16 17.67
N LEU A 109 1.86 -0.56 18.07
CA LEU A 109 0.54 -0.43 17.48
C LEU A 109 -0.10 0.93 17.79
N SER A 110 0.13 1.48 18.99
CA SER A 110 -0.40 2.79 19.39
C SER A 110 0.13 3.93 18.52
N LEU A 111 1.38 3.84 18.04
CA LEU A 111 1.94 4.81 17.09
C LEU A 111 1.15 4.90 15.79
N ARG A 112 0.55 3.79 15.36
CA ARG A 112 -0.27 3.76 14.15
C ARG A 112 -1.64 4.43 14.32
N PHE A 113 -2.18 4.44 15.55
CA PHE A 113 -3.46 5.07 15.85
C PHE A 113 -3.35 6.58 16.07
N MET A 114 -2.15 7.15 16.07
CA MET A 114 -2.00 8.60 16.14
C MET A 114 -2.62 9.26 14.90
N PRO A 115 -3.53 10.23 15.08
CA PRO A 115 -4.09 10.95 13.94
C PRO A 115 -2.98 11.65 13.14
N PRO A 116 -2.93 11.51 11.80
CA PRO A 116 -1.91 12.14 10.97
C PRO A 116 -1.76 13.64 11.21
N VAL A 117 -2.88 14.36 11.44
CA VAL A 117 -2.87 15.80 11.75
C VAL A 117 -2.14 16.10 13.06
N ALA A 118 -2.28 15.24 14.07
CA ALA A 118 -1.58 15.42 15.35
C ALA A 118 -0.07 15.23 15.21
N ILE A 119 0.35 14.36 14.29
CA ILE A 119 1.77 14.15 13.95
C ILE A 119 2.29 15.32 13.11
N ALA A 120 1.52 15.80 12.13
CA ALA A 120 1.95 16.80 11.16
C ALA A 120 2.41 18.10 11.82
N ILE A 121 1.67 18.61 12.81
CA ILE A 121 1.96 19.92 13.42
C ILE A 121 3.35 19.96 14.08
N PRO A 122 3.71 19.04 15.00
CA PRO A 122 5.06 19.00 15.55
C PRO A 122 6.15 18.78 14.50
N PHE A 123 5.88 17.92 13.50
CA PHE A 123 6.85 17.62 12.45
C PHE A 123 7.11 18.82 11.53
N ILE A 124 6.13 19.68 11.25
CA ILE A 124 6.34 20.92 10.51
C ILE A 124 7.41 21.77 11.21
N VAL A 125 7.25 22.01 12.52
CA VAL A 125 8.21 22.82 13.31
C VAL A 125 9.60 22.22 13.27
N ILE A 126 9.70 20.93 13.62
CA ILE A 126 10.99 20.20 13.65
C ILE A 126 11.66 20.21 12.26
N TYR A 127 10.89 20.01 11.19
CA TYR A 127 11.42 19.93 9.84
C TYR A 127 11.86 21.30 9.29
N LEU A 128 11.19 22.37 9.69
CA LEU A 128 11.64 23.74 9.40
C LEU A 128 12.96 24.04 10.09
N ASP A 129 13.09 23.70 11.37
CA ASP A 129 14.32 23.91 12.14
C ASP A 129 15.49 23.08 11.60
N LEU A 130 15.23 21.85 11.13
CA LEU A 130 16.24 20.97 10.54
C LEU A 130 16.52 21.24 9.06
N GLY A 131 15.76 22.11 8.40
CA GLY A 131 15.90 22.40 6.97
C GLY A 131 15.49 21.24 6.04
N ILE A 132 14.66 20.30 6.53
CA ILE A 132 14.17 19.13 5.75
C ILE A 132 12.67 19.22 5.42
N TYR A 133 12.02 20.35 5.76
CA TYR A 133 10.64 20.60 5.35
C TYR A 133 10.54 20.64 3.82
N ASP A 134 9.45 20.13 3.28
CA ASP A 134 9.19 20.03 1.85
C ASP A 134 10.27 19.25 1.07
N THR A 135 10.80 18.19 1.67
CA THR A 135 11.74 17.28 1.03
C THR A 135 11.21 15.85 1.01
N LEU A 136 11.59 15.06 -0.01
CA LEU A 136 11.26 13.63 -0.05
C LEU A 136 11.86 12.87 1.14
N PHE A 137 13.04 13.29 1.61
CA PHE A 137 13.69 12.70 2.78
C PHE A 137 12.86 12.90 4.05
N GLY A 138 12.38 14.14 4.31
CA GLY A 138 11.48 14.42 5.44
C GLY A 138 10.21 13.58 5.38
N LEU A 139 9.63 13.42 4.18
CA LEU A 139 8.43 12.62 3.99
C LEU A 139 8.69 11.12 4.23
N ILE A 140 9.84 10.60 3.77
CA ILE A 140 10.26 9.22 4.06
C ILE A 140 10.35 9.02 5.58
N LEU A 141 11.01 9.92 6.32
CA LEU A 141 11.18 9.79 7.77
C LEU A 141 9.85 9.69 8.52
N VAL A 142 8.88 10.56 8.20
CA VAL A 142 7.59 10.50 8.88
C VAL A 142 6.81 9.23 8.50
N TYR A 143 6.94 8.77 7.28
CA TYR A 143 6.29 7.53 6.83
C TYR A 143 6.86 6.28 7.50
N LEU A 144 8.11 6.31 8.03
CA LEU A 144 8.66 5.20 8.81
C LEU A 144 7.83 4.90 10.06
N ILE A 145 7.18 5.88 10.66
CA ILE A 145 6.28 5.66 11.80
C ILE A 145 5.18 4.67 11.42
N THR A 146 4.55 4.89 10.28
CA THR A 146 3.46 4.02 9.79
C THR A 146 3.98 2.71 9.22
N THR A 147 5.08 2.72 8.46
CA THR A 147 5.58 1.51 7.79
C THR A 147 6.16 0.52 8.79
N ILE A 148 7.03 0.95 9.72
CA ILE A 148 7.64 0.07 10.72
C ILE A 148 6.56 -0.54 11.62
N SER A 149 5.66 0.30 12.16
CA SER A 149 4.60 -0.18 13.04
C SER A 149 3.65 -1.15 12.34
N THR A 150 3.29 -0.89 11.08
CA THR A 150 2.40 -1.76 10.30
C THR A 150 3.08 -3.09 9.96
N VAL A 151 4.36 -3.05 9.53
CA VAL A 151 5.12 -4.27 9.23
C VAL A 151 5.26 -5.13 10.49
N ILE A 152 5.65 -4.56 11.64
CA ILE A 152 5.77 -5.31 12.89
C ILE A 152 4.43 -5.97 13.25
N TRP A 153 3.35 -5.18 13.25
CA TRP A 153 2.01 -5.68 13.62
C TRP A 153 1.54 -6.85 12.76
N LEU A 154 1.81 -6.81 11.45
CA LEU A 154 1.39 -7.87 10.52
C LEU A 154 2.39 -9.04 10.47
N ALA A 155 3.66 -8.80 10.78
CA ALA A 155 4.70 -9.82 10.72
C ALA A 155 4.78 -10.68 11.98
N VAL A 156 4.42 -10.16 13.17
CA VAL A 156 4.42 -10.96 14.41
C VAL A 156 3.57 -12.24 14.27
N PRO A 157 2.29 -12.16 13.87
CA PRO A 157 1.49 -13.37 13.66
C PRO A 157 2.02 -14.31 12.57
N ALA A 158 2.78 -13.77 11.59
CA ALA A 158 3.40 -14.59 10.55
C ALA A 158 4.52 -15.46 11.14
N PHE A 159 5.33 -14.91 12.04
CA PHE A 159 6.38 -15.67 12.73
C PHE A 159 5.83 -16.60 13.80
N GLU A 160 4.77 -16.23 14.51
CA GLU A 160 4.10 -17.13 15.48
C GLU A 160 3.61 -18.44 14.86
N ARG A 161 3.25 -18.42 13.56
CA ARG A 161 2.84 -19.61 12.81
C ARG A 161 4.00 -20.48 12.35
N VAL A 162 5.24 -19.98 12.36
CA VAL A 162 6.42 -20.80 12.05
C VAL A 162 6.64 -21.81 13.19
N PRO A 163 6.70 -23.11 12.91
CA PRO A 163 6.89 -24.12 13.94
C PRO A 163 8.24 -23.94 14.66
N GLN A 164 8.22 -23.81 15.99
CA GLN A 164 9.44 -23.59 16.79
C GLN A 164 10.45 -24.72 16.69
N ASN A 165 9.99 -25.95 16.50
CA ASN A 165 10.86 -27.12 16.33
C ASN A 165 11.84 -26.99 15.15
N ILE A 166 11.50 -26.22 14.10
CA ILE A 166 12.42 -25.94 12.97
C ILE A 166 13.58 -25.09 13.44
N GLU A 167 13.30 -24.06 14.24
CA GLU A 167 14.31 -23.15 14.79
C GLU A 167 15.18 -23.84 15.84
N GLU A 168 14.56 -24.66 16.70
CA GLU A 168 15.24 -25.46 17.71
C GLU A 168 16.17 -26.50 17.08
N ALA A 169 15.72 -27.22 16.05
CA ALA A 169 16.55 -28.20 15.34
C ALA A 169 17.77 -27.55 14.68
N ALA A 170 17.57 -26.37 14.04
CA ALA A 170 18.68 -25.61 13.45
C ALA A 170 19.68 -25.15 14.52
N ALA A 171 19.21 -24.71 15.68
CA ALA A 171 20.06 -24.31 16.81
C ALA A 171 20.84 -25.52 17.38
N MET A 172 20.23 -26.72 17.45
CA MET A 172 20.90 -27.95 17.86
C MET A 172 22.00 -28.38 16.89
N GLU A 173 21.87 -28.07 15.60
CA GLU A 173 22.90 -28.26 14.58
C GLU A 173 24.00 -27.16 14.60
N GLY A 174 23.94 -26.22 15.55
CA GLY A 174 24.97 -25.18 15.77
C GLY A 174 24.74 -23.90 14.97
N CYS A 175 23.58 -23.71 14.34
CA CYS A 175 23.26 -22.46 13.67
C CYS A 175 23.11 -21.32 14.68
N GLY A 176 23.72 -20.18 14.39
CA GLY A 176 23.54 -18.96 15.20
C GLY A 176 22.17 -18.31 14.97
N PRO A 177 21.71 -17.41 15.89
CA PRO A 177 20.37 -16.80 15.79
C PRO A 177 20.08 -16.10 14.47
N ALA A 178 21.06 -15.40 13.92
CA ALA A 178 20.91 -14.72 12.62
C ALA A 178 20.75 -15.74 11.48
N GLU A 179 21.48 -16.85 11.54
CA GLU A 179 21.40 -17.91 10.54
C GLU A 179 20.03 -18.62 10.61
N VAL A 180 19.54 -18.91 11.82
CA VAL A 180 18.19 -19.45 12.06
C VAL A 180 17.14 -18.52 11.44
N PHE A 181 17.25 -17.22 11.69
CA PHE A 181 16.32 -16.23 11.11
C PHE A 181 16.33 -16.25 9.58
N TRP A 182 17.50 -16.05 8.95
CA TRP A 182 17.58 -15.88 7.50
C TRP A 182 17.32 -17.15 6.70
N ARG A 183 17.78 -18.31 7.20
CA ARG A 183 17.73 -19.58 6.45
C ARG A 183 16.49 -20.42 6.76
N PHE A 184 15.86 -20.24 7.92
CA PHE A 184 14.74 -21.09 8.35
C PHE A 184 13.47 -20.28 8.60
N SER A 185 13.49 -19.32 9.54
CA SER A 185 12.28 -18.62 9.97
C SER A 185 11.70 -17.72 8.86
N LEU A 186 12.55 -16.91 8.22
CA LEU A 186 12.14 -15.94 7.21
C LEU A 186 11.55 -16.61 5.96
N PRO A 187 12.16 -17.67 5.37
CA PRO A 187 11.58 -18.33 4.20
C PRO A 187 10.22 -18.98 4.49
N VAL A 188 10.04 -19.56 5.68
CA VAL A 188 8.76 -20.16 6.07
C VAL A 188 7.68 -19.10 6.30
N ALA A 189 8.03 -17.95 6.90
CA ALA A 189 7.12 -16.83 7.11
C ALA A 189 6.84 -16.02 5.83
N ALA A 190 7.70 -16.11 4.81
CA ALA A 190 7.69 -15.25 3.63
C ALA A 190 6.31 -15.12 2.96
N PRO A 191 5.49 -16.17 2.75
CA PRO A 191 4.17 -16.02 2.13
C PRO A 191 3.26 -15.05 2.90
N SER A 192 3.29 -15.09 4.23
CA SER A 192 2.50 -14.17 5.08
C SER A 192 3.11 -12.76 5.09
N LEU A 193 4.43 -12.66 5.07
CA LEU A 193 5.15 -11.38 5.03
C LEU A 193 4.91 -10.62 3.73
N PHE A 194 4.78 -11.32 2.59
CA PHE A 194 4.40 -10.67 1.33
C PHE A 194 3.04 -9.98 1.44
N GLY A 195 2.05 -10.62 2.08
CA GLY A 195 0.76 -9.99 2.37
C GLY A 195 0.89 -8.74 3.23
N ALA A 196 1.74 -8.78 4.26
CA ALA A 196 2.05 -7.65 5.12
C ALA A 196 2.67 -6.48 4.34
N LEU A 197 3.63 -6.76 3.45
CA LEU A 197 4.29 -5.75 2.62
C LEU A 197 3.34 -5.13 1.60
N VAL A 198 2.49 -5.94 0.94
CA VAL A 198 1.45 -5.43 0.03
C VAL A 198 0.51 -4.49 0.78
N PHE A 199 0.02 -4.90 1.94
CA PHE A 199 -0.87 -4.07 2.74
C PHE A 199 -0.20 -2.76 3.15
N THR A 200 1.04 -2.81 3.63
CA THR A 200 1.81 -1.63 4.03
C THR A 200 2.05 -0.69 2.84
N PHE A 201 2.40 -1.23 1.68
CA PHE A 201 2.59 -0.44 0.47
C PHE A 201 1.31 0.31 0.07
N VAL A 202 0.19 -0.39 -0.02
CA VAL A 202 -1.11 0.22 -0.39
C VAL A 202 -1.54 1.27 0.64
N LEU A 203 -1.32 1.01 1.93
CA LEU A 203 -1.63 1.96 3.01
C LEU A 203 -0.85 3.27 2.83
N VAL A 204 0.47 3.18 2.64
CA VAL A 204 1.35 4.34 2.53
C VAL A 204 1.22 5.02 1.16
N TRP A 205 0.93 4.26 0.11
CA TRP A 205 0.65 4.80 -1.22
C TRP A 205 -0.54 5.75 -1.23
N ASN A 206 -1.57 5.44 -0.45
CA ASN A 206 -2.78 6.27 -0.35
C ASN A 206 -2.69 7.34 0.75
N GLU A 207 -1.52 7.52 1.38
CA GLU A 207 -1.36 8.56 2.40
C GLU A 207 -1.41 9.95 1.74
N LEU A 208 -2.32 10.77 2.22
CA LEU A 208 -2.61 12.09 1.68
C LEU A 208 -2.27 13.22 2.68
N LEU A 209 -2.62 13.06 3.95
CA LEU A 209 -2.61 14.17 4.91
C LEU A 209 -1.21 14.62 5.30
N LEU A 210 -0.30 13.67 5.57
CA LEU A 210 1.09 13.98 5.89
C LEU A 210 1.81 14.56 4.67
N ALA A 211 1.56 14.00 3.47
CA ALA A 211 2.12 14.53 2.24
C ALA A 211 1.61 15.95 1.95
N LEU A 212 0.32 16.18 2.10
CA LEU A 212 -0.31 17.51 1.88
C LEU A 212 0.27 18.56 2.84
N THR A 213 0.63 18.17 4.06
CA THR A 213 1.09 19.11 5.10
C THR A 213 2.60 19.29 5.12
N LEU A 214 3.39 18.26 4.77
CA LEU A 214 4.84 18.25 4.90
C LEU A 214 5.61 18.34 3.58
N ALA A 215 4.93 18.19 2.44
CA ALA A 215 5.54 18.20 1.11
C ALA A 215 4.68 19.01 0.12
N ALA A 216 4.66 20.33 0.28
CA ALA A 216 3.78 21.22 -0.48
C ALA A 216 4.16 21.32 -1.97
N GLN A 217 5.47 21.41 -2.29
CA GLN A 217 5.98 21.47 -3.66
C GLN A 217 6.41 20.10 -4.16
N ASN A 218 6.99 19.27 -3.26
CA ASN A 218 7.36 17.88 -3.55
C ASN A 218 6.18 16.92 -3.32
N ALA A 219 4.99 17.33 -3.76
CA ALA A 219 3.74 16.62 -3.53
C ALA A 219 3.76 15.19 -4.10
N THR A 220 3.11 14.26 -3.37
CA THR A 220 2.88 12.90 -3.84
C THR A 220 1.69 12.84 -4.80
N LEU A 221 1.58 11.75 -5.55
CA LEU A 221 0.50 11.57 -6.53
C LEU A 221 -0.91 11.70 -5.94
N PRO A 222 -1.24 11.18 -4.75
CA PRO A 222 -2.55 11.41 -4.12
C PRO A 222 -2.86 12.90 -3.90
N VAL A 223 -1.86 13.69 -3.46
CA VAL A 223 -2.02 15.14 -3.26
C VAL A 223 -2.26 15.85 -4.59
N VAL A 224 -1.47 15.52 -5.61
CA VAL A 224 -1.63 16.06 -6.96
C VAL A 224 -2.99 15.67 -7.54
N ALA A 225 -3.40 14.41 -7.41
CA ALA A 225 -4.70 13.94 -7.90
C ALA A 225 -5.87 14.67 -7.22
N ALA A 226 -5.79 14.92 -5.92
CA ALA A 226 -6.79 15.69 -5.19
C ALA A 226 -6.87 17.16 -5.66
N SER A 227 -5.78 17.74 -6.14
CA SER A 227 -5.73 19.13 -6.63
C SER A 227 -6.29 19.32 -8.04
N ILE A 228 -6.43 18.26 -8.86
CA ILE A 228 -6.91 18.34 -10.25
C ILE A 228 -8.33 18.93 -10.32
N THR A 229 -9.16 18.71 -9.31
CA THR A 229 -10.54 19.22 -9.26
C THR A 229 -10.62 20.74 -9.22
N SER A 230 -9.55 21.44 -8.85
CA SER A 230 -9.50 22.91 -8.71
C SER A 230 -8.93 23.63 -9.93
N LEU A 231 -8.55 22.93 -11.02
CA LEU A 231 -7.77 23.49 -12.12
C LEU A 231 -8.59 24.22 -13.22
N GLY A 232 -9.91 24.45 -13.06
CA GLY A 232 -10.67 25.12 -14.11
C GLY A 232 -12.10 25.49 -13.76
N LYS A 233 -12.79 26.19 -14.71
CA LYS A 233 -14.21 26.53 -14.59
C LYS A 233 -15.14 25.32 -14.70
N GLU A 234 -14.69 24.28 -15.38
CA GLU A 234 -15.39 23.00 -15.56
C GLU A 234 -14.55 21.88 -14.95
N VAL A 235 -15.22 20.94 -14.27
CA VAL A 235 -14.56 19.77 -13.68
C VAL A 235 -14.12 18.82 -14.80
N PRO A 236 -12.82 18.54 -14.98
CA PRO A 236 -12.32 17.71 -16.08
C PRO A 236 -12.50 16.22 -15.75
N TRP A 237 -13.74 15.73 -15.70
CA TRP A 237 -14.08 14.37 -15.28
C TRP A 237 -13.28 13.26 -15.97
N GLY A 238 -13.02 13.39 -17.29
CA GLY A 238 -12.22 12.41 -18.03
C GLY A 238 -10.78 12.33 -17.50
N VAL A 239 -10.17 13.49 -17.26
CA VAL A 239 -8.80 13.60 -16.69
C VAL A 239 -8.75 13.07 -15.26
N ILE A 240 -9.75 13.37 -14.43
CA ILE A 240 -9.84 12.86 -13.06
C ILE A 240 -9.95 11.33 -13.05
N ASN A 241 -10.81 10.77 -13.90
CA ASN A 241 -10.94 9.32 -14.05
C ASN A 241 -9.64 8.67 -14.52
N ALA A 242 -8.95 9.26 -15.49
CA ALA A 242 -7.66 8.77 -15.96
C ALA A 242 -6.56 8.90 -14.91
N ALA A 243 -6.55 10.00 -14.11
CA ALA A 243 -5.64 10.14 -12.98
C ALA A 243 -5.87 9.07 -11.91
N THR A 244 -7.13 8.73 -11.64
CA THR A 244 -7.50 7.65 -10.72
C THR A 244 -7.00 6.30 -11.22
N VAL A 245 -7.13 6.02 -12.51
CA VAL A 245 -6.57 4.79 -13.11
C VAL A 245 -5.06 4.75 -12.95
N VAL A 246 -4.35 5.85 -13.26
CA VAL A 246 -2.89 5.96 -13.08
C VAL A 246 -2.48 5.79 -11.62
N LEU A 247 -3.25 6.32 -10.68
CA LEU A 247 -3.02 6.19 -9.24
C LEU A 247 -3.09 4.72 -8.75
N VAL A 248 -3.96 3.92 -9.36
CA VAL A 248 -4.15 2.49 -8.99
C VAL A 248 -3.09 1.57 -9.61
N LEU A 249 -2.47 1.96 -10.73
CA LEU A 249 -1.51 1.09 -11.43
C LEU A 249 -0.28 0.69 -10.59
N PRO A 250 0.46 1.59 -9.90
CA PRO A 250 1.65 1.20 -9.14
C PRO A 250 1.40 0.19 -8.02
N PRO A 251 0.33 0.30 -7.19
CA PRO A 251 -0.04 -0.76 -6.26
C PRO A 251 -0.28 -2.11 -6.95
N LEU A 252 -0.97 -2.13 -8.09
CA LEU A 252 -1.23 -3.37 -8.84
C LEU A 252 0.07 -3.97 -9.38
N VAL A 253 0.99 -3.15 -9.91
CA VAL A 253 2.32 -3.60 -10.36
C VAL A 253 3.10 -4.16 -9.18
N PHE A 254 3.10 -3.49 -8.03
CA PHE A 254 3.78 -3.97 -6.83
C PHE A 254 3.24 -5.32 -6.35
N ILE A 255 1.92 -5.48 -6.31
CA ILE A 255 1.25 -6.76 -6.00
C ILE A 255 1.71 -7.85 -6.98
N GLY A 256 1.67 -7.55 -8.29
CA GLY A 256 2.08 -8.49 -9.34
C GLY A 256 3.54 -8.94 -9.19
N LEU A 257 4.45 -8.02 -8.90
CA LEU A 257 5.86 -8.32 -8.67
C LEU A 257 6.07 -9.22 -7.44
N LEU A 258 5.43 -8.89 -6.31
CA LEU A 258 5.52 -9.69 -5.10
C LEU A 258 4.93 -11.09 -5.28
N MET A 259 3.78 -11.22 -5.96
CA MET A 259 3.18 -12.52 -6.28
C MET A 259 4.10 -13.35 -7.20
N GLY A 260 4.78 -12.72 -8.15
CA GLY A 260 5.78 -13.36 -8.99
C GLY A 260 6.96 -13.92 -8.17
N LEU A 261 7.48 -13.13 -7.25
CA LEU A 261 8.55 -13.55 -6.33
C LEU A 261 8.12 -14.70 -5.44
N LEU A 262 6.92 -14.62 -4.85
CA LEU A 262 6.35 -15.68 -4.01
C LEU A 262 6.24 -17.00 -4.78
N ASN A 263 5.70 -16.97 -5.99
CA ASN A 263 5.57 -18.17 -6.83
C ASN A 263 6.91 -18.80 -7.16
N THR A 264 7.95 -17.98 -7.35
CA THR A 264 9.32 -18.47 -7.60
C THR A 264 9.89 -19.16 -6.36
N MET A 265 9.72 -18.56 -5.18
CA MET A 265 10.19 -19.12 -3.90
C MET A 265 9.49 -20.44 -3.57
N VAL A 266 8.18 -20.54 -3.78
CA VAL A 266 7.40 -21.78 -3.54
C VAL A 266 7.81 -22.89 -4.52
N ARG A 267 8.14 -22.57 -5.77
CA ARG A 267 8.58 -23.55 -6.78
C ARG A 267 10.02 -24.01 -6.59
N SER A 268 10.90 -23.19 -6.03
CA SER A 268 12.31 -23.48 -5.78
C SER A 268 12.59 -24.04 -4.38
N GLY A 269 11.58 -24.22 -3.55
CA GLY A 269 11.70 -24.88 -2.26
C GLY A 269 12.23 -26.31 -2.40
N PRO A 270 12.97 -26.82 -1.41
CA PRO A 270 13.59 -28.16 -1.48
C PRO A 270 12.52 -29.22 -1.74
N LYS A 271 12.76 -30.03 -2.79
CA LYS A 271 11.99 -31.24 -3.08
C LYS A 271 12.27 -32.29 -2.04
#